data_65f9d44644ca125d9deffa5c57c2e9e2
#
_entry.id   65f9d44644ca125d9deffa5c57c2e9e2
#
_cell.length_a   1.000
_cell.length_b   1.000
_cell.length_c   1.000
_cell.angle_alpha   90.00
_cell.angle_beta   90.00
_cell.angle_gamma   90.00
#
_symmetry.space_group_name_H-M   'P 1'
#
loop_
_entity.id
_entity.type
_entity.pdbx_description
1 polymer ?
#
loop_
_entity_poly.entity_id
_entity_poly.type
_entity_poly.pdbx_seq_one_letter_code
_entity_poly.pdbx_strand_id
1 'polypeptide(L)'
;MAIKTYKPTTPSRRQMTVTDYSVLSKVEPEKSLLEPMKKKSGRNSYGRITVRHRGGGNRRKYRVIDFKRDKDDVIAVVKTLEYDPNRSAFIALVEYEDGEKRYILAPNGLKVGDKVESGAEADIKPGNALKLADIPVGTFIHAIELYPGKGAQLVRSAGNQAQLMGKEDKYALVRLPSGEMRKVPIDCKAAIGQVSNIDHENVNYGKAGRVRNMGWRPTVRGSVMNPCDHPHGGGEGKSPVGRPGPVTPWGKPALGYKTRKKHHRTDKFIVKRRNGK
;
A
#
# COMPACT_ATOMS: atom_id res chain seq x y z
N MET A 1 -2.80 -9.88 14.77
CA MET A 1 -3.71 -8.80 15.24
C MET A 1 -5.13 -9.30 15.07
N ALA A 2 -6.03 -9.03 16.01
CA ALA A 2 -7.38 -9.55 15.94
C ALA A 2 -8.29 -8.61 15.15
N ILE A 3 -9.18 -9.18 14.33
CA ILE A 3 -10.30 -8.46 13.72
C ILE A 3 -11.42 -8.39 14.76
N LYS A 4 -11.92 -7.20 15.00
CA LYS A 4 -13.07 -6.99 15.88
C LYS A 4 -14.37 -7.18 15.10
N THR A 5 -15.23 -8.06 15.57
CA THR A 5 -16.57 -8.30 15.04
C THR A 5 -17.63 -7.55 15.85
N TYR A 6 -18.83 -7.40 15.30
CA TYR A 6 -19.95 -6.76 15.97
C TYR A 6 -21.11 -7.74 16.20
N LYS A 7 -21.92 -7.50 17.23
CA LYS A 7 -23.18 -8.21 17.42
C LYS A 7 -24.11 -7.94 16.21
N PRO A 8 -24.86 -8.92 15.72
CA PRO A 8 -25.69 -8.82 14.52
C PRO A 8 -27.00 -8.07 14.78
N THR A 9 -26.93 -6.84 15.28
CA THR A 9 -28.11 -6.01 15.64
C THR A 9 -28.82 -5.41 14.43
N THR A 10 -28.12 -5.29 13.29
CA THR A 10 -28.67 -4.77 12.02
C THR A 10 -28.07 -5.57 10.84
N PRO A 11 -28.71 -5.56 9.63
CA PRO A 11 -28.17 -6.23 8.45
C PRO A 11 -26.72 -5.83 8.14
N SER A 12 -26.40 -4.55 8.26
CA SER A 12 -25.03 -4.04 8.05
C SER A 12 -24.04 -4.57 9.08
N ARG A 13 -24.43 -4.63 10.36
CA ARG A 13 -23.55 -5.08 11.45
C ARG A 13 -23.31 -6.58 11.46
N ARG A 14 -24.19 -7.37 10.88
CA ARG A 14 -24.07 -8.83 10.81
C ARG A 14 -22.73 -9.28 10.24
N GLN A 15 -22.26 -8.60 9.20
CA GLN A 15 -21.03 -8.96 8.47
C GLN A 15 -19.90 -7.96 8.68
N MET A 16 -20.16 -6.84 9.39
CA MET A 16 -19.18 -5.78 9.56
C MET A 16 -18.07 -6.23 10.49
N THR A 17 -16.84 -5.97 10.05
CA THR A 17 -15.65 -6.13 10.88
C THR A 17 -14.80 -4.86 10.85
N VAL A 18 -13.91 -4.70 11.80
CA VAL A 18 -12.95 -3.61 11.86
C VAL A 18 -11.61 -4.14 12.36
N THR A 19 -10.54 -3.47 11.99
CA THR A 19 -9.23 -3.71 12.57
C THR A 19 -9.27 -3.38 14.06
N ASP A 20 -8.65 -4.21 14.88
CA ASP A 20 -8.46 -3.89 16.29
C ASP A 20 -7.29 -2.91 16.43
N TYR A 21 -7.57 -1.76 17.01
CA TYR A 21 -6.60 -0.70 17.24
C TYR A 21 -6.05 -0.70 18.69
N SER A 22 -6.29 -1.76 19.46
CA SER A 22 -5.85 -1.86 20.86
C SER A 22 -4.33 -1.80 21.03
N VAL A 23 -3.59 -2.23 20.01
CA VAL A 23 -2.11 -2.18 19.96
C VAL A 23 -1.54 -0.79 19.68
N LEU A 24 -2.38 0.15 19.27
CA LEU A 24 -1.95 1.50 18.93
C LEU A 24 -1.97 2.43 20.14
N SER A 25 -1.02 3.35 20.15
CA SER A 25 -0.96 4.42 21.15
C SER A 25 -2.12 5.39 20.98
N LYS A 26 -2.78 5.75 22.07
CA LYS A 26 -3.89 6.73 22.08
C LYS A 26 -3.33 8.15 22.19
N VAL A 27 -2.65 8.61 21.15
CA VAL A 27 -1.99 9.92 21.12
C VAL A 27 -2.42 10.69 19.87
N GLU A 28 -2.32 12.02 19.94
CA GLU A 28 -2.44 12.86 18.77
C GLU A 28 -1.18 12.76 17.90
N PRO A 29 -1.32 12.86 16.55
CA PRO A 29 -0.16 12.81 15.67
C PRO A 29 0.75 14.04 15.84
N GLU A 30 2.05 13.85 15.64
CA GLU A 30 3.06 14.91 15.72
C GLU A 30 2.75 16.03 14.71
N LYS A 31 2.54 17.25 15.23
CA LYS A 31 2.06 18.39 14.43
C LYS A 31 3.06 18.84 13.36
N SER A 32 4.35 18.79 13.66
CA SER A 32 5.44 19.15 12.74
C SER A 32 5.50 18.26 11.50
N LEU A 33 5.02 17.01 11.60
CA LEU A 33 5.03 16.02 10.53
C LEU A 33 3.67 15.91 9.79
N LEU A 34 2.78 16.89 9.97
CA LEU A 34 1.48 16.93 9.33
C LEU A 34 1.41 17.98 8.23
N GLU A 35 1.05 17.54 7.02
CA GLU A 35 0.81 18.42 5.89
C GLU A 35 -0.66 18.46 5.47
N PRO A 36 -1.15 19.59 4.94
CA PRO A 36 -2.48 19.70 4.39
C PRO A 36 -2.62 18.85 3.11
N MET A 37 -3.66 18.03 3.05
CA MET A 37 -3.93 17.17 1.89
C MET A 37 -5.08 17.73 1.04
N LYS A 38 -4.78 18.32 -0.11
CA LYS A 38 -5.78 18.78 -1.08
C LYS A 38 -6.42 17.60 -1.81
N LYS A 39 -7.76 17.53 -1.82
CA LYS A 39 -8.51 16.49 -2.52
C LYS A 39 -8.60 16.80 -4.01
N LYS A 40 -8.02 15.98 -4.87
CA LYS A 40 -8.10 16.13 -6.33
C LYS A 40 -9.32 15.43 -6.96
N SER A 41 -10.04 14.59 -6.21
CA SER A 41 -11.26 13.88 -6.65
C SER A 41 -11.12 13.18 -8.01
N GLY A 42 -9.98 12.55 -8.25
CA GLY A 42 -9.69 11.82 -9.49
C GLY A 42 -9.41 12.69 -10.72
N ARG A 43 -9.13 13.98 -10.54
CA ARG A 43 -8.81 14.92 -11.61
C ARG A 43 -7.32 15.07 -11.80
N ASN A 44 -6.87 15.23 -13.05
CA ASN A 44 -5.48 15.54 -13.41
C ASN A 44 -5.19 17.05 -13.27
N SER A 45 -3.98 17.49 -13.71
CA SER A 45 -3.56 18.90 -13.71
C SER A 45 -4.43 19.82 -14.55
N TYR A 46 -5.06 19.30 -15.61
CA TYR A 46 -5.99 20.02 -16.49
C TYR A 46 -7.44 20.00 -15.99
N GLY A 47 -7.70 19.49 -14.78
CA GLY A 47 -9.06 19.41 -14.21
C GLY A 47 -9.95 18.31 -14.79
N ARG A 48 -9.45 17.50 -15.75
CA ARG A 48 -10.20 16.39 -16.35
C ARG A 48 -10.19 15.17 -15.46
N ILE A 49 -11.34 14.46 -15.37
CA ILE A 49 -11.46 13.23 -14.61
C ILE A 49 -10.70 12.11 -15.33
N THR A 50 -9.60 11.65 -14.73
CA THR A 50 -8.79 10.53 -15.22
C THR A 50 -9.05 9.25 -14.41
N VAL A 51 -9.51 9.37 -13.17
CA VAL A 51 -9.92 8.26 -12.31
C VAL A 51 -11.35 8.51 -11.85
N ARG A 52 -12.29 7.73 -12.37
CA ARG A 52 -13.72 7.83 -12.03
C ARG A 52 -14.01 7.41 -10.60
N HIS A 53 -15.17 7.78 -10.10
CA HIS A 53 -15.72 7.37 -8.80
C HIS A 53 -14.84 7.75 -7.60
N ARG A 54 -14.14 8.88 -7.67
CA ARG A 54 -13.38 9.47 -6.57
C ARG A 54 -14.01 10.79 -6.13
N GLY A 55 -13.96 11.04 -4.83
CA GLY A 55 -14.42 12.30 -4.25
C GLY A 55 -15.19 12.11 -2.95
N GLY A 56 -15.47 13.21 -2.27
CA GLY A 56 -16.01 13.19 -0.92
C GLY A 56 -15.02 12.62 0.10
N GLY A 57 -15.54 11.87 1.06
CA GLY A 57 -14.75 11.25 2.14
C GLY A 57 -14.35 12.22 3.25
N ASN A 58 -13.83 11.67 4.33
CA ASN A 58 -13.41 12.42 5.49
C ASN A 58 -12.24 13.36 5.17
N ARG A 59 -12.12 14.47 5.89
CA ARG A 59 -10.92 15.31 5.86
C ARG A 59 -9.75 14.54 6.48
N ARG A 60 -8.58 14.61 5.85
CA ARG A 60 -7.36 13.96 6.29
C ARG A 60 -6.18 14.93 6.15
N LYS A 61 -5.24 14.82 7.07
CA LYS A 61 -3.91 15.42 6.92
C LYS A 61 -2.95 14.33 6.47
N TYR A 62 -1.98 14.67 5.64
CA TYR A 62 -0.90 13.76 5.26
C TYR A 62 0.12 13.70 6.39
N ARG A 63 0.61 12.50 6.70
CA ARG A 63 1.74 12.30 7.60
C ARG A 63 2.98 12.12 6.75
N VAL A 64 3.97 12.94 6.98
CA VAL A 64 5.27 12.85 6.30
C VAL A 64 5.97 11.59 6.82
N ILE A 65 6.15 10.61 5.93
CA ILE A 65 6.82 9.34 6.25
C ILE A 65 8.22 9.38 5.69
N ASP A 66 9.18 8.98 6.49
CA ASP A 66 10.55 8.77 6.06
C ASP A 66 10.64 7.47 5.25
N PHE A 67 10.58 7.62 3.92
CA PHE A 67 10.78 6.52 2.98
C PHE A 67 12.24 6.36 2.54
N LYS A 68 13.09 7.33 2.88
CA LYS A 68 14.50 7.30 2.49
C LYS A 68 15.36 6.59 3.53
N ARG A 69 15.04 6.78 4.80
CA ARG A 69 15.84 6.26 5.92
C ARG A 69 17.29 6.65 5.75
N ASP A 70 17.52 7.93 5.45
CA ASP A 70 18.81 8.52 5.11
C ASP A 70 19.71 8.82 6.31
N LYS A 71 19.20 8.69 7.52
CA LYS A 71 19.94 8.89 8.75
C LYS A 71 20.59 7.56 9.17
N ASP A 72 21.76 7.29 8.59
CA ASP A 72 22.51 6.06 8.84
C ASP A 72 23.28 6.15 10.17
N ASP A 73 23.49 5.01 10.82
CA ASP A 73 24.30 4.78 12.01
C ASP A 73 23.86 5.59 13.25
N VAL A 74 22.58 6.02 13.25
CA VAL A 74 21.97 6.72 14.40
C VAL A 74 20.79 5.91 14.90
N ILE A 75 20.80 5.58 16.18
CA ILE A 75 19.74 4.83 16.85
C ILE A 75 18.53 5.73 17.04
N ALA A 76 17.36 5.22 16.72
CA ALA A 76 16.09 5.84 17.03
C ALA A 76 15.23 4.93 17.92
N VAL A 77 14.48 5.51 18.84
CA VAL A 77 13.58 4.80 19.74
C VAL A 77 12.14 4.99 19.29
N VAL A 78 11.37 3.91 19.21
CA VAL A 78 9.95 3.96 18.90
C VAL A 78 9.17 4.56 20.07
N LYS A 79 8.61 5.75 19.88
CA LYS A 79 7.82 6.45 20.90
C LYS A 79 6.35 6.06 20.87
N THR A 80 5.76 5.96 19.67
CA THR A 80 4.34 5.63 19.52
C THR A 80 4.11 4.76 18.28
N LEU A 81 3.03 3.96 18.33
CA LEU A 81 2.45 3.29 17.16
C LEU A 81 1.12 3.94 16.85
N GLU A 82 0.93 4.40 15.62
CA GLU A 82 -0.21 5.23 15.26
C GLU A 82 -0.98 4.72 14.03
N TYR A 83 -2.27 5.08 13.99
CA TYR A 83 -3.10 4.94 12.80
C TYR A 83 -2.87 6.06 11.81
N ASP A 84 -2.65 5.74 10.54
CA ASP A 84 -2.63 6.72 9.45
C ASP A 84 -3.86 6.53 8.52
N PRO A 85 -4.72 7.55 8.37
CA PRO A 85 -5.88 7.46 7.48
C PRO A 85 -5.53 7.44 5.98
N ASN A 86 -4.27 7.63 5.62
CA ASN A 86 -3.81 7.71 4.23
C ASN A 86 -3.25 6.38 3.70
N ARG A 87 -3.03 5.41 4.60
CA ARG A 87 -2.49 4.10 4.25
C ARG A 87 -3.15 2.98 5.06
N SER A 88 -3.00 1.77 4.58
CA SER A 88 -3.51 0.58 5.27
C SER A 88 -2.60 0.10 6.40
N ALA A 89 -1.28 0.35 6.29
CA ALA A 89 -0.29 0.02 7.30
C ALA A 89 -0.34 0.99 8.49
N PHE A 90 0.05 0.53 9.67
CA PHE A 90 0.32 1.40 10.80
C PHE A 90 1.67 2.09 10.63
N ILE A 91 1.86 3.19 11.33
CA ILE A 91 3.08 3.98 11.34
C ILE A 91 3.64 4.02 12.77
N ALA A 92 4.94 4.19 12.88
CA ALA A 92 5.63 4.39 14.16
C ALA A 92 6.29 5.77 14.15
N LEU A 93 6.09 6.53 15.21
CA LEU A 93 6.88 7.73 15.50
C LEU A 93 8.17 7.28 16.16
N VAL A 94 9.27 7.57 15.54
CA VAL A 94 10.61 7.32 16.09
C VAL A 94 11.29 8.64 16.42
N GLU A 95 12.03 8.65 17.50
CA GLU A 95 12.85 9.78 17.95
C GLU A 95 14.30 9.34 17.98
N TYR A 96 15.12 10.04 17.22
CA TYR A 96 16.56 9.83 17.16
C TYR A 96 17.26 10.43 18.38
N GLU A 97 18.49 10.01 18.63
CA GLU A 97 19.30 10.48 19.78
C GLU A 97 19.50 12.01 19.78
N ASP A 98 19.49 12.65 18.60
CA ASP A 98 19.56 14.11 18.45
C ASP A 98 18.22 14.84 18.66
N GLY A 99 17.16 14.13 19.03
CA GLY A 99 15.81 14.67 19.25
C GLY A 99 14.97 14.83 17.98
N GLU A 100 15.49 14.53 16.78
CA GLU A 100 14.71 14.57 15.55
C GLU A 100 13.64 13.45 15.57
N LYS A 101 12.41 13.83 15.22
CA LYS A 101 11.29 12.90 15.12
C LYS A 101 10.96 12.61 13.66
N ARG A 102 10.72 11.34 13.34
CA ARG A 102 10.25 10.92 12.01
C ARG A 102 9.18 9.85 12.13
N TYR A 103 8.28 9.79 11.15
CA TYR A 103 7.40 8.65 10.99
C TYR A 103 8.03 7.61 10.06
N ILE A 104 7.93 6.35 10.44
CA ILE A 104 8.29 5.20 9.60
C ILE A 104 7.09 4.27 9.42
N LEU A 105 7.12 3.37 8.42
CA LEU A 105 6.17 2.28 8.36
C LEU A 105 6.47 1.32 9.52
N ALA A 106 5.45 1.00 10.31
CA ALA A 106 5.61 0.04 11.40
C ALA A 106 5.63 -1.38 10.83
N PRO A 107 6.70 -2.17 11.03
CA PRO A 107 6.68 -3.59 10.75
C PRO A 107 5.82 -4.34 11.76
N ASN A 108 5.46 -5.57 11.41
CA ASN A 108 4.77 -6.46 12.32
C ASN A 108 5.68 -6.84 13.50
N GLY A 109 5.14 -6.79 14.71
CA GLY A 109 5.86 -7.13 15.94
C GLY A 109 6.63 -5.97 16.58
N LEU A 110 6.75 -4.81 15.94
CA LEU A 110 7.38 -3.62 16.54
C LEU A 110 6.56 -3.11 17.72
N LYS A 111 7.25 -2.76 18.81
CA LYS A 111 6.65 -2.26 20.04
C LYS A 111 7.18 -0.87 20.40
N VAL A 112 6.44 -0.17 21.25
CA VAL A 112 6.90 1.08 21.85
C VAL A 112 8.11 0.79 22.75
N GLY A 113 9.17 1.57 22.61
CA GLY A 113 10.43 1.38 23.31
C GLY A 113 11.49 0.61 22.52
N ASP A 114 11.10 -0.08 21.43
CA ASP A 114 12.08 -0.77 20.58
C ASP A 114 13.03 0.25 19.92
N LYS A 115 14.25 -0.20 19.71
CA LYS A 115 15.27 0.56 18.98
C LYS A 115 15.24 0.17 17.51
N VAL A 116 15.34 1.16 16.63
CA VAL A 116 15.43 0.98 15.17
C VAL A 116 16.59 1.79 14.63
N GLU A 117 17.28 1.23 13.66
CA GLU A 117 18.50 1.79 13.10
C GLU A 117 18.50 1.65 11.57
N SER A 118 19.27 2.48 10.92
CA SER A 118 19.54 2.39 9.48
C SER A 118 21.04 2.44 9.26
N GLY A 119 21.56 1.67 8.32
CA GLY A 119 22.99 1.65 8.04
C GLY A 119 23.49 0.26 7.70
N ALA A 120 24.78 0.13 7.39
CA ALA A 120 25.40 -1.13 7.02
C ALA A 120 25.58 -2.06 8.22
N GLU A 121 25.82 -1.51 9.40
CA GLU A 121 26.08 -2.25 10.65
C GLU A 121 24.81 -2.57 11.44
N ALA A 122 23.65 -2.11 10.96
CA ALA A 122 22.39 -2.35 11.64
C ALA A 122 22.03 -3.84 11.71
N ASP A 123 21.60 -4.31 12.87
CA ASP A 123 21.16 -5.69 13.10
C ASP A 123 19.98 -6.08 12.17
N ILE A 124 19.86 -7.38 11.86
CA ILE A 124 18.74 -7.93 11.09
C ILE A 124 17.50 -8.08 11.98
N LYS A 125 16.98 -6.94 12.45
CA LYS A 125 15.79 -6.85 13.31
C LYS A 125 14.64 -6.14 12.58
N PRO A 126 13.35 -6.49 12.85
CA PRO A 126 12.21 -5.82 12.24
C PRO A 126 12.23 -4.31 12.48
N GLY A 127 12.17 -3.51 11.42
CA GLY A 127 12.20 -2.05 11.46
C GLY A 127 13.54 -1.43 11.08
N ASN A 128 14.63 -2.16 11.17
CA ASN A 128 15.92 -1.69 10.69
C ASN A 128 15.95 -1.63 9.16
N ALA A 129 16.71 -0.67 8.63
CA ALA A 129 16.81 -0.46 7.19
C ALA A 129 18.27 -0.55 6.74
N LEU A 130 18.52 -1.44 5.79
CA LEU A 130 19.85 -1.73 5.26
C LEU A 130 19.84 -1.69 3.73
N LYS A 131 21.02 -1.61 3.12
CA LYS A 131 21.17 -1.88 1.69
C LYS A 131 20.91 -3.37 1.43
N LEU A 132 20.38 -3.69 0.26
CA LEU A 132 20.15 -5.10 -0.12
C LEU A 132 21.46 -5.92 -0.14
N ALA A 133 22.61 -5.25 -0.30
CA ALA A 133 23.93 -5.84 -0.18
C ALA A 133 24.14 -6.51 1.20
N ASP A 134 23.70 -5.83 2.25
CA ASP A 134 24.02 -6.20 3.64
C ASP A 134 22.99 -7.15 4.26
N ILE A 135 21.81 -7.29 3.62
CA ILE A 135 20.73 -8.16 4.10
C ILE A 135 20.99 -9.62 3.70
N PRO A 136 20.93 -10.60 4.61
CA PRO A 136 21.07 -12.02 4.29
C PRO A 136 20.00 -12.52 3.31
N VAL A 137 20.39 -13.45 2.43
CA VAL A 137 19.44 -14.13 1.51
C VAL A 137 18.43 -14.93 2.33
N GLY A 138 17.17 -14.96 1.86
CA GLY A 138 16.06 -15.59 2.55
C GLY A 138 15.27 -14.66 3.47
N THR A 139 15.82 -13.50 3.83
CA THR A 139 15.17 -12.52 4.74
C THR A 139 13.92 -11.92 4.11
N PHE A 140 12.88 -11.76 4.94
CA PHE A 140 11.68 -10.99 4.57
C PHE A 140 11.93 -9.51 4.76
N ILE A 141 11.58 -8.73 3.74
CA ILE A 141 11.81 -7.30 3.65
C ILE A 141 10.57 -6.56 3.18
N HIS A 142 10.49 -5.28 3.51
CA HIS A 142 9.46 -4.37 3.04
C HIS A 142 10.03 -2.98 2.72
N ALA A 143 9.19 -2.04 2.29
CA ALA A 143 9.62 -0.67 1.99
C ALA A 143 10.88 -0.60 1.11
N ILE A 144 10.85 -1.29 -0.04
CA ILE A 144 12.01 -1.49 -0.92
C ILE A 144 12.15 -0.32 -1.89
N GLU A 145 13.35 0.21 -2.04
CA GLU A 145 13.69 1.17 -3.09
C GLU A 145 13.81 0.49 -4.46
N LEU A 146 13.59 1.26 -5.51
CA LEU A 146 13.85 0.87 -6.90
C LEU A 146 15.10 1.52 -7.50
N TYR A 147 15.49 2.63 -6.92
CA TYR A 147 16.69 3.39 -7.27
C TYR A 147 17.32 3.89 -5.97
N PRO A 148 18.63 3.79 -5.80
CA PRO A 148 19.31 4.23 -4.58
C PRO A 148 18.98 5.67 -4.22
N GLY A 149 18.66 5.93 -2.95
CA GLY A 149 18.37 7.27 -2.41
C GLY A 149 17.03 7.88 -2.83
N LYS A 150 16.23 7.20 -3.65
CA LYS A 150 14.90 7.69 -4.08
C LYS A 150 13.82 7.52 -3.02
N GLY A 151 14.05 6.65 -2.08
CA GLY A 151 13.10 6.25 -1.06
C GLY A 151 12.24 5.06 -1.48
N ALA A 152 11.64 4.40 -0.50
CA ALA A 152 10.89 3.18 -0.65
C ALA A 152 9.69 3.33 -1.60
N GLN A 153 9.54 2.42 -2.54
CA GLN A 153 8.46 2.41 -3.55
C GLN A 153 7.65 1.12 -3.55
N LEU A 154 8.26 -0.02 -3.25
CA LEU A 154 7.60 -1.34 -3.26
C LEU A 154 7.31 -1.82 -1.84
N VAL A 155 6.32 -2.71 -1.72
CA VAL A 155 5.99 -3.45 -0.48
C VAL A 155 5.74 -2.52 0.71
N ARG A 156 4.76 -1.61 0.58
CA ARG A 156 4.42 -0.61 1.60
C ARG A 156 3.02 -0.77 2.20
N SER A 157 2.19 -1.62 1.61
CA SER A 157 0.81 -1.83 2.07
C SER A 157 0.76 -2.82 3.23
N ALA A 158 -0.28 -2.75 4.04
CA ALA A 158 -0.51 -3.62 5.19
C ALA A 158 -0.33 -5.10 4.84
N GLY A 159 0.31 -5.84 5.74
CA GLY A 159 0.52 -7.29 5.61
C GLY A 159 1.47 -7.75 4.50
N ASN A 160 1.96 -6.84 3.67
CA ASN A 160 2.85 -7.21 2.57
C ASN A 160 4.28 -7.44 3.04
N GLN A 161 4.92 -8.40 2.42
CA GLN A 161 6.35 -8.69 2.55
C GLN A 161 6.89 -9.17 1.20
N ALA A 162 8.16 -8.94 0.97
CA ALA A 162 8.93 -9.52 -0.13
C ALA A 162 10.05 -10.37 0.46
N GLN A 163 10.60 -11.28 -0.31
CA GLN A 163 11.71 -12.12 0.12
C GLN A 163 12.92 -11.85 -0.76
N LEU A 164 14.08 -11.66 -0.15
CA LEU A 164 15.37 -11.60 -0.84
C LEU A 164 15.79 -13.01 -1.22
N MET A 165 15.79 -13.32 -2.50
CA MET A 165 16.04 -14.69 -3.01
C MET A 165 17.49 -14.95 -3.36
N GLY A 166 18.24 -13.91 -3.72
CA GLY A 166 19.63 -14.04 -4.11
C GLY A 166 20.27 -12.68 -4.37
N LYS A 167 21.58 -12.67 -4.51
CA LYS A 167 22.36 -11.49 -4.86
C LYS A 167 23.25 -11.84 -6.05
N GLU A 168 23.29 -10.93 -7.02
CA GLU A 168 24.22 -10.92 -8.16
C GLU A 168 25.10 -9.66 -8.01
N ASP A 169 26.16 -9.51 -8.76
CA ASP A 169 27.14 -8.40 -8.61
C ASP A 169 26.49 -7.01 -8.46
N LYS A 170 25.52 -6.69 -9.32
CA LYS A 170 24.87 -5.37 -9.37
C LYS A 170 23.42 -5.39 -8.92
N TYR A 171 22.82 -6.55 -8.77
CA TYR A 171 21.39 -6.69 -8.53
C TYR A 171 21.09 -7.73 -7.45
N ALA A 172 20.12 -7.40 -6.62
CA ALA A 172 19.47 -8.34 -5.74
C ALA A 172 18.20 -8.89 -6.41
N LEU A 173 17.97 -10.19 -6.30
CA LEU A 173 16.78 -10.87 -6.78
C LEU A 173 15.73 -10.90 -5.68
N VAL A 174 14.62 -10.23 -5.91
CA VAL A 174 13.54 -10.08 -4.91
C VAL A 174 12.25 -10.70 -5.42
N ARG A 175 11.65 -11.56 -4.61
CA ARG A 175 10.32 -12.11 -4.83
C ARG A 175 9.29 -11.18 -4.20
N LEU A 176 8.48 -10.54 -5.03
CA LEU A 176 7.44 -9.59 -4.61
C LEU A 176 6.17 -10.31 -4.10
N PRO A 177 5.28 -9.63 -3.35
CA PRO A 177 4.01 -10.21 -2.88
C PRO A 177 3.12 -10.76 -4.00
N SER A 178 3.23 -10.22 -5.21
CA SER A 178 2.52 -10.71 -6.40
C SER A 178 3.04 -12.05 -6.93
N GLY A 179 4.18 -12.55 -6.42
CA GLY A 179 4.90 -13.71 -6.96
C GLY A 179 5.88 -13.38 -8.09
N GLU A 180 5.94 -12.11 -8.55
CA GLU A 180 6.92 -11.66 -9.53
C GLU A 180 8.32 -11.67 -8.93
N MET A 181 9.29 -12.25 -9.66
CA MET A 181 10.72 -12.17 -9.31
C MET A 181 11.37 -11.05 -10.10
N ARG A 182 11.96 -10.11 -9.37
CA ARG A 182 12.49 -8.88 -9.96
C ARG A 182 13.89 -8.58 -9.48
N LYS A 183 14.72 -8.10 -10.40
CA LYS A 183 16.04 -7.53 -10.11
C LYS A 183 15.90 -6.10 -9.60
N VAL A 184 16.55 -5.79 -8.49
CA VAL A 184 16.63 -4.46 -7.86
C VAL A 184 18.13 -4.15 -7.67
N PRO A 185 18.61 -2.93 -7.94
CA PRO A 185 20.00 -2.58 -7.68
C PRO A 185 20.40 -2.90 -6.23
N ILE A 186 21.59 -3.44 -6.04
CA ILE A 186 22.03 -3.96 -4.75
C ILE A 186 22.24 -2.85 -3.70
N ASP A 187 22.51 -1.60 -4.16
CA ASP A 187 22.65 -0.40 -3.29
C ASP A 187 21.34 0.16 -2.81
N CYS A 188 20.19 -0.35 -3.28
CA CYS A 188 18.87 0.07 -2.82
C CYS A 188 18.65 -0.36 -1.38
N LYS A 189 18.04 0.53 -0.57
CA LYS A 189 17.66 0.22 0.82
C LYS A 189 16.33 -0.53 0.87
N ALA A 190 16.19 -1.37 1.90
CA ALA A 190 14.95 -2.02 2.28
C ALA A 190 14.87 -2.13 3.80
N ALA A 191 13.65 -2.17 4.35
CA ALA A 191 13.44 -2.40 5.77
C ALA A 191 13.17 -3.89 6.04
N ILE A 192 13.68 -4.38 7.14
CA ILE A 192 13.54 -5.79 7.56
C ILE A 192 12.15 -6.05 8.12
N GLY A 193 11.57 -7.20 7.77
CA GLY A 193 10.32 -7.71 8.31
C GLY A 193 9.12 -7.52 7.39
N GLN A 194 7.94 -7.86 7.88
CA GLN A 194 6.63 -7.73 7.23
C GLN A 194 5.94 -6.44 7.68
N VAL A 195 5.20 -5.79 6.80
CA VAL A 195 4.40 -4.60 7.17
C VAL A 195 3.27 -4.98 8.12
N SER A 196 3.00 -4.14 9.11
CA SER A 196 1.93 -4.31 10.10
C SER A 196 0.52 -4.41 9.51
N ASN A 197 -0.48 -4.67 10.37
CA ASN A 197 -1.90 -4.75 10.03
C ASN A 197 -2.22 -5.86 9.01
N ILE A 198 -1.70 -7.07 9.27
CA ILE A 198 -1.78 -8.23 8.37
C ILE A 198 -3.22 -8.55 7.97
N ASP A 199 -4.17 -8.47 8.92
CA ASP A 199 -5.58 -8.82 8.68
C ASP A 199 -6.40 -7.73 7.96
N HIS A 200 -5.73 -6.68 7.43
CA HIS A 200 -6.43 -5.58 6.77
C HIS A 200 -7.30 -6.03 5.59
N GLU A 201 -6.85 -7.02 4.83
CA GLU A 201 -7.60 -7.56 3.67
C GLU A 201 -8.88 -8.30 4.08
N ASN A 202 -8.93 -8.83 5.30
CA ASN A 202 -10.06 -9.59 5.82
C ASN A 202 -11.16 -8.69 6.42
N VAL A 203 -10.96 -7.35 6.41
CA VAL A 203 -11.93 -6.40 6.96
C VAL A 203 -13.13 -6.23 6.04
N ASN A 204 -14.32 -6.53 6.54
CA ASN A 204 -15.58 -6.29 5.83
C ASN A 204 -16.20 -4.96 6.26
N TYR A 205 -16.38 -4.05 5.32
CA TYR A 205 -16.91 -2.71 5.59
C TYR A 205 -18.40 -2.71 5.98
N GLY A 206 -19.16 -3.70 5.58
CA GLY A 206 -20.54 -3.93 5.96
C GLY A 206 -21.59 -2.95 5.41
N LYS A 207 -21.22 -1.70 5.11
CA LYS A 207 -22.16 -0.69 4.58
C LYS A 207 -21.52 0.28 3.58
N ALA A 208 -22.33 0.74 2.63
CA ALA A 208 -21.90 1.67 1.57
C ALA A 208 -21.38 3.01 2.12
N GLY A 209 -21.97 3.53 3.22
CA GLY A 209 -21.54 4.79 3.82
C GLY A 209 -20.08 4.77 4.29
N ARG A 210 -19.56 3.60 4.73
CA ARG A 210 -18.16 3.47 5.12
C ARG A 210 -17.21 3.62 3.94
N VAL A 211 -17.58 3.05 2.80
CA VAL A 211 -16.83 3.21 1.53
C VAL A 211 -16.91 4.67 1.03
N ARG A 212 -18.08 5.32 1.21
CA ARG A 212 -18.24 6.75 0.90
C ARG A 212 -17.31 7.63 1.74
N ASN A 213 -17.17 7.34 3.02
CA ASN A 213 -16.26 8.06 3.92
C ASN A 213 -14.78 7.88 3.56
N MET A 214 -14.42 6.83 2.86
CA MET A 214 -13.08 6.62 2.29
C MET A 214 -12.80 7.45 1.04
N GLY A 215 -13.82 8.11 0.46
CA GLY A 215 -13.69 8.93 -0.74
C GLY A 215 -14.01 8.19 -2.04
N TRP A 216 -14.67 7.04 -1.96
CA TRP A 216 -15.21 6.34 -3.10
C TRP A 216 -16.65 6.72 -3.38
N ARG A 217 -16.95 7.10 -4.59
CA ARG A 217 -18.34 7.36 -5.05
C ARG A 217 -18.97 6.07 -5.54
N PRO A 218 -20.32 5.96 -5.51
CA PRO A 218 -21.03 4.83 -6.09
C PRO A 218 -20.68 4.62 -7.56
N THR A 219 -20.64 3.37 -7.97
CA THR A 219 -20.40 2.97 -9.36
C THR A 219 -21.68 2.41 -9.97
N VAL A 220 -22.07 2.93 -11.13
CA VAL A 220 -23.18 2.42 -11.91
C VAL A 220 -22.62 1.45 -12.96
N ARG A 221 -23.22 0.27 -13.09
CA ARG A 221 -22.86 -0.72 -14.10
C ARG A 221 -23.32 -0.28 -15.50
N GLY A 222 -22.57 -0.61 -16.54
CA GLY A 222 -22.84 -0.18 -17.91
C GLY A 222 -24.22 -0.63 -18.47
N SER A 223 -24.73 -1.80 -18.03
CA SER A 223 -26.01 -2.37 -18.49
C SER A 223 -27.26 -1.58 -18.05
N VAL A 224 -27.12 -0.62 -17.13
CA VAL A 224 -28.23 0.27 -16.70
C VAL A 224 -28.06 1.70 -17.21
N MET A 225 -27.11 1.91 -18.12
CA MET A 225 -26.90 3.18 -18.82
C MET A 225 -27.60 3.16 -20.18
N ASN A 226 -27.68 4.32 -20.82
CA ASN A 226 -28.17 4.43 -22.19
C ASN A 226 -27.13 3.88 -23.18
N PRO A 227 -27.55 3.49 -24.42
CA PRO A 227 -26.63 3.01 -25.46
C PRO A 227 -25.54 4.02 -25.84
N CYS A 228 -25.81 5.31 -25.72
CA CYS A 228 -24.84 6.38 -25.98
C CYS A 228 -23.75 6.48 -24.89
N ASP A 229 -24.04 6.04 -23.64
CA ASP A 229 -23.13 6.18 -22.50
C ASP A 229 -22.23 4.96 -22.30
N HIS A 230 -22.70 3.80 -22.71
CA HIS A 230 -21.94 2.56 -22.53
C HIS A 230 -22.31 1.51 -23.59
N PRO A 231 -21.31 0.73 -24.10
CA PRO A 231 -21.56 -0.36 -25.06
C PRO A 231 -22.51 -1.47 -24.59
N HIS A 232 -22.76 -1.57 -23.27
CA HIS A 232 -23.72 -2.50 -22.68
C HIS A 232 -25.07 -1.85 -22.37
N GLY A 233 -25.27 -0.59 -22.71
CA GLY A 233 -26.47 0.17 -22.42
C GLY A 233 -27.65 -0.20 -23.33
N GLY A 234 -28.84 0.16 -22.89
CA GLY A 234 -30.10 -0.07 -23.60
C GLY A 234 -30.80 -1.39 -23.26
N GLY A 235 -31.96 -1.59 -23.86
CA GLY A 235 -32.83 -2.74 -23.67
C GLY A 235 -33.86 -2.55 -22.55
N GLU A 236 -34.77 -3.51 -22.45
CA GLU A 236 -35.84 -3.57 -21.46
C GLU A 236 -35.44 -4.44 -20.25
N GLY A 237 -35.80 -3.98 -19.04
CA GLY A 237 -35.64 -4.73 -17.79
C GLY A 237 -34.18 -5.09 -17.48
N LYS A 238 -33.91 -6.36 -17.20
CA LYS A 238 -32.55 -6.88 -16.92
C LYS A 238 -31.87 -7.36 -18.18
N SER A 239 -31.47 -6.42 -19.04
CA SER A 239 -30.77 -6.75 -20.29
C SER A 239 -29.42 -7.43 -20.04
N PRO A 240 -29.04 -8.45 -20.84
CA PRO A 240 -27.75 -9.08 -20.81
C PRO A 240 -26.67 -8.13 -21.38
N VAL A 241 -25.41 -8.54 -21.28
CA VAL A 241 -24.27 -7.78 -21.85
C VAL A 241 -24.37 -7.67 -23.38
N GLY A 242 -24.99 -8.67 -24.07
CA GLY A 242 -25.23 -8.65 -25.51
C GLY A 242 -23.97 -8.70 -26.37
N ARG A 243 -22.82 -9.14 -25.82
CA ARG A 243 -21.52 -9.24 -26.49
C ARG A 243 -20.79 -10.50 -26.04
N PRO A 244 -19.81 -11.01 -26.82
CA PRO A 244 -19.04 -12.20 -26.44
C PRO A 244 -18.33 -12.08 -25.08
N GLY A 245 -18.08 -10.86 -24.61
CA GLY A 245 -17.49 -10.57 -23.31
C GLY A 245 -17.74 -9.15 -22.84
N PRO A 246 -17.55 -8.86 -21.55
CA PRO A 246 -17.74 -7.52 -21.02
C PRO A 246 -16.67 -6.56 -21.56
N VAL A 247 -17.09 -5.34 -21.87
CA VAL A 247 -16.22 -4.28 -22.36
C VAL A 247 -16.26 -3.05 -21.46
N THR A 248 -15.23 -2.21 -21.58
CA THR A 248 -15.15 -0.90 -20.95
C THR A 248 -16.06 0.10 -21.66
N PRO A 249 -16.34 1.30 -21.09
CA PRO A 249 -17.08 2.37 -21.79
C PRO A 249 -16.50 2.75 -23.16
N TRP A 250 -15.22 2.50 -23.37
CA TRP A 250 -14.52 2.75 -24.64
C TRP A 250 -14.44 1.54 -25.56
N GLY A 251 -15.20 0.47 -25.28
CA GLY A 251 -15.28 -0.72 -26.11
C GLY A 251 -14.12 -1.72 -26.02
N LYS A 252 -13.13 -1.48 -25.16
CA LYS A 252 -12.05 -2.44 -24.92
C LYS A 252 -12.49 -3.57 -24.02
N PRO A 253 -12.00 -4.82 -24.19
CA PRO A 253 -12.29 -5.92 -23.26
C PRO A 253 -11.98 -5.53 -21.82
N ALA A 254 -12.94 -5.78 -20.90
CA ALA A 254 -12.83 -5.39 -19.49
C ALA A 254 -12.05 -6.41 -18.65
N LEU A 255 -12.14 -7.70 -19.00
CA LEU A 255 -11.51 -8.80 -18.27
C LEU A 255 -10.43 -9.47 -19.12
N GLY A 256 -9.31 -9.83 -18.49
CA GLY A 256 -8.24 -10.60 -19.12
C GLY A 256 -7.38 -9.84 -20.15
N TYR A 257 -7.70 -8.60 -20.47
CA TYR A 257 -6.92 -7.82 -21.45
C TYR A 257 -5.58 -7.37 -20.86
N LYS A 258 -4.49 -7.74 -21.52
CA LYS A 258 -3.12 -7.35 -21.12
C LYS A 258 -2.85 -5.89 -21.54
N THR A 259 -2.87 -4.97 -20.58
CA THR A 259 -2.66 -3.54 -20.82
C THR A 259 -1.20 -3.10 -20.80
N ARG A 260 -0.28 -3.91 -20.26
CA ARG A 260 1.15 -3.62 -20.26
C ARG A 260 1.66 -3.61 -21.71
N LYS A 261 2.36 -2.57 -22.10
CA LYS A 261 2.98 -2.46 -23.43
C LYS A 261 3.98 -3.61 -23.63
N LYS A 262 4.01 -4.16 -24.85
CA LYS A 262 5.07 -5.09 -25.27
C LYS A 262 6.42 -4.34 -25.25
N HIS A 263 7.49 -5.04 -24.88
CA HIS A 263 8.85 -4.49 -24.81
C HIS A 263 8.97 -3.24 -23.91
N HIS A 264 8.32 -3.28 -22.76
CA HIS A 264 8.43 -2.20 -21.80
C HIS A 264 9.86 -2.12 -21.25
N ARG A 265 10.44 -0.90 -21.15
CA ARG A 265 11.83 -0.66 -20.72
C ARG A 265 12.25 -1.36 -19.41
N THR A 266 11.28 -1.67 -18.54
CA THR A 266 11.52 -2.36 -17.27
C THR A 266 11.41 -3.88 -17.35
N ASP A 267 11.17 -4.46 -18.53
CA ASP A 267 11.07 -5.92 -18.68
C ASP A 267 12.42 -6.62 -18.40
N LYS A 268 13.54 -5.93 -18.66
CA LYS A 268 14.89 -6.43 -18.35
C LYS A 268 15.13 -6.69 -16.85
N PHE A 269 14.32 -6.10 -15.96
CA PHE A 269 14.41 -6.32 -14.53
C PHE A 269 13.47 -7.43 -14.02
N ILE A 270 12.60 -7.98 -14.85
CA ILE A 270 11.67 -9.05 -14.47
C ILE A 270 12.26 -10.37 -14.91
N VAL A 271 12.62 -11.22 -13.94
CA VAL A 271 13.16 -12.56 -14.19
C VAL A 271 12.03 -13.56 -14.41
N LYS A 272 11.01 -13.51 -13.54
CA LYS A 272 9.83 -14.38 -13.62
C LYS A 272 8.57 -13.57 -13.32
N ARG A 273 7.59 -13.65 -14.20
CA ARG A 273 6.28 -13.01 -13.97
C ARG A 273 5.43 -13.83 -13.01
N ARG A 274 4.42 -13.20 -12.39
CA ARG A 274 3.51 -13.85 -11.43
C ARG A 274 2.83 -15.13 -11.96
N ASN A 275 2.64 -15.25 -13.27
CA ASN A 275 1.99 -16.40 -13.90
C ASN A 275 2.97 -17.43 -14.47
N GLY A 276 4.22 -17.43 -14.04
CA GLY A 276 5.20 -18.45 -14.39
C GLY A 276 5.79 -18.36 -15.81
N LYS A 277 5.48 -17.31 -16.56
CA LYS A 277 6.06 -17.06 -17.90
C LYS A 277 7.05 -15.92 -17.85
#